data_9a816671290ad6bd50f3b20650602284
#
_entry.id   9a816671290ad6bd50f3b20650602284
#
_cell.length_a   1.000
_cell.length_b   1.000
_cell.length_c   1.000
_cell.angle_alpha   90.00
_cell.angle_beta   90.00
_cell.angle_gamma   90.00
#
_symmetry.space_group_name_H-M   'P 1'
#
loop_
_entity.id
_entity.type
_entity.pdbx_description
1 polymer ?
#
loop_
_entity_poly.entity_id
_entity_poly.type
_entity_poly.pdbx_seq_one_letter_code
_entity_poly.pdbx_strand_id
1 'polypeptide(L)'
;TDTGVLNSSTASHNFLDDVDKLIYAIDGHNPDFLLMNKKMLMALRSILRREKLLNNAQDMFGRNIDVYGAARLVDIGVRADQTTEIILNTETAAGAASGGTECTSIYAVKFGIGDETWGIQEYPIEVRDQGELQTAPKYRTRVDWPHGLATVSPRSVARLYGVVPDSSA
;
A
#
# COMPACT_ATOMS: atom_id res chain seq x y z
N THR A 1 -14.61 -11.98 9.23
CA THR A 1 -14.30 -12.50 7.88
C THR A 1 -13.31 -13.62 8.08
N ASP A 2 -13.76 -14.83 7.80
CA ASP A 2 -12.92 -16.02 7.90
C ASP A 2 -12.09 -16.13 6.61
N THR A 3 -11.03 -15.33 6.54
CA THR A 3 -9.99 -15.45 5.52
C THR A 3 -9.04 -16.56 5.94
N GLY A 4 -9.57 -17.77 6.10
CA GLY A 4 -8.74 -18.96 6.19
C GLY A 4 -7.76 -18.99 5.03
N VAL A 5 -6.70 -19.74 5.17
CA VAL A 5 -5.58 -19.85 4.22
C VAL A 5 -6.04 -19.59 2.77
N LEU A 6 -5.55 -18.52 2.14
CA LEU A 6 -5.96 -18.05 0.80
C LEU A 6 -5.74 -19.10 -0.33
N ASN A 7 -5.41 -20.31 0.06
CA ASN A 7 -5.16 -21.46 -0.80
C ASN A 7 -6.42 -22.27 -1.16
N SER A 8 -7.53 -22.12 -0.42
CA SER A 8 -8.79 -22.73 -0.76
C SER A 8 -9.60 -21.84 -1.70
N SER A 9 -10.38 -22.43 -2.61
CA SER A 9 -11.23 -21.66 -3.54
C SER A 9 -12.23 -20.77 -2.80
N THR A 10 -12.83 -21.27 -1.72
CA THR A 10 -13.79 -20.51 -0.90
C THR A 10 -13.13 -19.31 -0.22
N ALA A 11 -11.95 -19.49 0.37
CA ALA A 11 -11.22 -18.39 1.02
C ALA A 11 -10.74 -17.35 0.00
N SER A 12 -10.33 -17.79 -1.19
CA SER A 12 -9.95 -16.89 -2.30
C SER A 12 -11.12 -16.03 -2.75
N HIS A 13 -12.31 -16.63 -2.93
CA HIS A 13 -13.51 -15.88 -3.32
C HIS A 13 -13.95 -14.90 -2.24
N ASN A 14 -14.01 -15.32 -0.96
CA ASN A 14 -14.35 -14.44 0.15
C ASN A 14 -13.36 -13.26 0.25
N PHE A 15 -12.08 -13.51 0.01
CA PHE A 15 -11.07 -12.46 0.00
C PHE A 15 -11.27 -11.46 -1.16
N LEU A 16 -11.60 -11.93 -2.37
CA LEU A 16 -11.91 -11.04 -3.50
C LEU A 16 -13.16 -10.20 -3.21
N ASP A 17 -14.20 -10.80 -2.62
CA ASP A 17 -15.40 -10.07 -2.18
C ASP A 17 -15.05 -8.97 -1.16
N ASP A 18 -14.11 -9.22 -0.25
CA ASP A 18 -13.67 -8.21 0.72
C ASP A 18 -12.81 -7.11 0.07
N VAL A 19 -12.01 -7.45 -0.94
CA VAL A 19 -11.29 -6.44 -1.75
C VAL A 19 -12.28 -5.59 -2.56
N ASP A 20 -13.32 -6.18 -3.10
CA ASP A 20 -14.38 -5.44 -3.79
C ASP A 20 -15.13 -4.50 -2.83
N LYS A 21 -15.47 -4.95 -1.62
CA LYS A 21 -16.03 -4.08 -0.58
C LYS A 21 -15.10 -2.92 -0.23
N LEU A 22 -13.79 -3.18 -0.16
CA LEU A 22 -12.78 -2.13 0.06
C LEU A 22 -12.82 -1.07 -1.04
N ILE A 23 -12.89 -1.50 -2.31
CA ILE A 23 -13.01 -0.61 -3.46
C ILE A 23 -14.31 0.20 -3.41
N TYR A 24 -15.43 -0.44 -3.09
CA TYR A 24 -16.73 0.22 -2.96
C TYR A 24 -16.82 1.18 -1.76
N ALA A 25 -15.95 1.07 -0.78
CA ALA A 25 -15.87 2.01 0.34
C ALA A 25 -15.30 3.38 -0.07
N ILE A 26 -14.56 3.44 -1.18
CA ILE A 26 -14.00 4.67 -1.74
C ILE A 26 -15.09 5.43 -2.50
N ASP A 27 -15.07 6.75 -2.39
CA ASP A 27 -16.00 7.60 -3.11
C ASP A 27 -15.78 7.53 -4.62
N GLY A 28 -16.88 7.33 -5.38
CA GLY A 28 -16.81 7.07 -6.82
C GLY A 28 -16.33 5.66 -7.20
N HIS A 29 -16.08 4.76 -6.23
CA HIS A 29 -15.70 3.35 -6.42
C HIS A 29 -14.49 3.12 -7.35
N ASN A 30 -13.59 4.08 -7.43
CA ASN A 30 -12.45 4.09 -8.33
C ASN A 30 -11.17 4.52 -7.59
N PRO A 31 -10.59 3.67 -6.74
CA PRO A 31 -9.27 3.96 -6.17
C PRO A 31 -8.19 3.93 -7.26
N ASP A 32 -7.19 4.78 -7.13
CA ASP A 32 -6.04 4.78 -8.03
C ASP A 32 -5.07 3.65 -7.71
N PHE A 33 -4.90 3.38 -6.41
CA PHE A 33 -3.93 2.40 -5.94
C PHE A 33 -4.51 1.52 -4.84
N LEU A 34 -4.15 0.22 -4.92
CA LEU A 34 -4.22 -0.73 -3.82
C LEU A 34 -2.80 -0.95 -3.30
N LEU A 35 -2.53 -0.41 -2.11
CA LEU A 35 -1.23 -0.46 -1.47
C LEU A 35 -1.17 -1.65 -0.52
N MET A 36 -0.16 -2.47 -0.66
CA MET A 36 0.02 -3.66 0.17
C MET A 36 1.50 -4.02 0.31
N ASN A 37 1.83 -4.97 1.14
CA ASN A 37 3.17 -5.48 1.23
C ASN A 37 3.46 -6.54 0.14
N LYS A 38 4.72 -6.86 -0.04
CA LYS A 38 5.18 -7.82 -1.06
C LYS A 38 4.53 -9.20 -0.93
N LYS A 39 4.42 -9.73 0.30
CA LYS A 39 3.86 -11.06 0.55
C LYS A 39 2.38 -11.11 0.15
N MET A 40 1.62 -10.08 0.52
CA MET A 40 0.21 -9.95 0.16
C MET A 40 0.01 -9.75 -1.35
N LEU A 41 0.87 -8.95 -1.99
CA LEU A 41 0.84 -8.77 -3.44
C LEU A 41 1.05 -10.08 -4.19
N MET A 42 2.00 -10.91 -3.74
CA MET A 42 2.24 -12.24 -4.33
C MET A 42 1.04 -13.16 -4.17
N ALA A 43 0.41 -13.17 -2.98
CA ALA A 43 -0.80 -13.95 -2.71
C ALA A 43 -1.97 -13.51 -3.61
N LEU A 44 -2.24 -12.21 -3.68
CA LEU A 44 -3.29 -11.65 -4.54
C LEU A 44 -3.05 -11.98 -6.02
N ARG A 45 -1.84 -11.79 -6.52
CA ARG A 45 -1.47 -12.16 -7.92
C ARG A 45 -1.68 -13.64 -8.19
N SER A 46 -1.39 -14.51 -7.22
CA SER A 46 -1.63 -15.94 -7.35
C SER A 46 -3.11 -16.27 -7.47
N ILE A 47 -3.96 -15.61 -6.66
CA ILE A 47 -5.42 -15.75 -6.72
C ILE A 47 -5.92 -15.26 -8.09
N LEU A 48 -5.56 -14.05 -8.49
CA LEU A 48 -6.01 -13.45 -9.75
C LEU A 48 -5.60 -14.28 -10.98
N ARG A 49 -4.43 -14.93 -10.95
CA ARG A 49 -4.01 -15.85 -12.02
C ARG A 49 -4.86 -17.12 -12.05
N ARG A 50 -5.21 -17.68 -10.89
CA ARG A 50 -6.06 -18.87 -10.80
C ARG A 50 -7.48 -18.60 -11.33
N GLU A 51 -8.02 -17.44 -10.98
CA GLU A 51 -9.36 -17.00 -11.40
C GLU A 51 -9.38 -16.36 -12.80
N LYS A 52 -8.21 -16.26 -13.48
CA LYS A 52 -8.06 -15.60 -14.81
C LYS A 52 -8.51 -14.14 -14.84
N LEU A 53 -8.42 -13.46 -13.69
CA LEU A 53 -8.79 -12.06 -13.52
C LEU A 53 -7.58 -11.11 -13.54
N LEU A 54 -6.37 -11.63 -13.75
CA LEU A 54 -5.18 -10.80 -13.80
C LEU A 54 -5.17 -9.98 -15.09
N ASN A 55 -5.34 -8.68 -14.95
CA ASN A 55 -5.22 -7.71 -16.02
C ASN A 55 -3.91 -6.94 -15.89
N ASN A 56 -3.27 -6.67 -17.02
CA ASN A 56 -2.05 -5.86 -17.07
C ASN A 56 -2.36 -4.58 -17.84
N ALA A 57 -1.99 -3.44 -17.26
CA ALA A 57 -1.93 -2.16 -17.94
C ALA A 57 -0.47 -1.82 -18.27
N GLN A 58 -0.24 -1.02 -19.31
CA GLN A 58 1.08 -0.48 -19.58
C GLN A 58 1.21 0.92 -18.99
N ASP A 59 2.31 1.19 -18.31
CA ASP A 59 2.70 2.51 -17.87
C ASP A 59 3.22 3.36 -19.04
N MET A 60 3.38 4.67 -18.82
CA MET A 60 3.95 5.62 -19.79
C MET A 60 5.31 5.17 -20.33
N PHE A 61 6.04 4.36 -19.58
CA PHE A 61 7.35 3.80 -19.95
C PHE A 61 7.28 2.39 -20.57
N GLY A 62 6.07 1.89 -20.89
CA GLY A 62 5.87 0.56 -21.48
C GLY A 62 6.04 -0.62 -20.48
N ARG A 63 6.09 -0.33 -19.17
CA ARG A 63 6.16 -1.38 -18.13
C ARG A 63 4.78 -1.95 -17.87
N ASN A 64 4.69 -3.26 -17.74
CA ASN A 64 3.45 -3.91 -17.33
C ASN A 64 3.21 -3.69 -15.83
N ILE A 65 2.04 -3.16 -15.52
CA ILE A 65 1.56 -2.97 -14.15
C ILE A 65 0.34 -3.86 -13.96
N ASP A 66 0.31 -4.58 -12.85
CA ASP A 66 -0.86 -5.38 -12.49
C ASP A 66 -2.00 -4.47 -12.03
N VAL A 67 -3.19 -4.73 -12.51
CA VAL A 67 -4.39 -3.95 -12.23
C VAL A 67 -5.51 -4.89 -11.79
N TYR A 68 -6.25 -4.48 -10.77
CA TYR A 68 -7.50 -5.12 -10.37
C TYR A 68 -8.64 -4.10 -10.44
N GLY A 69 -9.61 -4.34 -11.32
CA GLY A 69 -10.60 -3.32 -11.67
C GLY A 69 -9.92 -2.10 -12.30
N ALA A 70 -10.08 -0.93 -11.70
CA ALA A 70 -9.41 0.31 -12.09
C ALA A 70 -8.14 0.59 -11.26
N ALA A 71 -7.95 -0.11 -10.15
CA ALA A 71 -6.88 0.15 -9.19
C ALA A 71 -5.57 -0.55 -9.58
N ARG A 72 -4.46 0.17 -9.47
CA ARG A 72 -3.12 -0.38 -9.63
C ARG A 72 -2.68 -1.09 -8.37
N LEU A 73 -2.11 -2.28 -8.51
CA LEU A 73 -1.55 -3.05 -7.40
C LEU A 73 -0.11 -2.61 -7.15
N VAL A 74 0.18 -2.10 -5.96
CA VAL A 74 1.50 -1.54 -5.63
C VAL A 74 2.02 -2.11 -4.32
N ASP A 75 3.27 -2.59 -4.35
CA ASP A 75 4.05 -2.89 -3.16
C ASP A 75 4.67 -1.59 -2.63
N ILE A 76 4.38 -1.25 -1.37
CA ILE A 76 4.96 -0.05 -0.72
C ILE A 76 6.46 -0.24 -0.40
N GLY A 77 6.91 -1.49 -0.29
CA GLY A 77 8.29 -1.81 0.02
C GLY A 77 8.64 -1.77 1.51
N VAL A 78 9.91 -1.49 1.77
CA VAL A 78 10.52 -1.51 3.10
C VAL A 78 10.90 -0.11 3.57
N ARG A 79 11.09 0.05 4.88
CA ARG A 79 11.56 1.29 5.51
C ARG A 79 13.02 1.59 5.14
N ALA A 80 13.53 2.71 5.59
CA ALA A 80 14.92 3.13 5.36
C ALA A 80 15.97 2.14 5.91
N ASP A 81 15.60 1.27 6.83
CA ASP A 81 16.44 0.18 7.37
C ASP A 81 16.63 -0.99 6.38
N GLN A 82 15.93 -0.96 5.24
CA GLN A 82 15.93 -1.97 4.16
C GLN A 82 15.51 -3.39 4.59
N THR A 83 15.01 -3.55 5.79
CA THR A 83 14.61 -4.84 6.38
C THR A 83 13.17 -4.87 6.83
N THR A 84 12.69 -3.78 7.44
CA THR A 84 11.34 -3.71 7.99
C THR A 84 10.34 -3.26 6.93
N GLU A 85 9.33 -4.05 6.65
CA GLU A 85 8.23 -3.66 5.76
C GLU A 85 7.45 -2.47 6.32
N ILE A 86 6.99 -1.57 5.46
CA ILE A 86 6.16 -0.41 5.85
C ILE A 86 4.80 -0.89 6.33
N ILE A 87 4.18 -1.82 5.59
CA ILE A 87 2.99 -2.55 6.03
C ILE A 87 3.45 -3.90 6.58
N LEU A 88 3.29 -4.10 7.88
CA LEU A 88 3.79 -5.31 8.55
C LEU A 88 2.95 -6.53 8.18
N ASN A 89 3.60 -7.71 8.16
CA ASN A 89 2.93 -9.01 8.09
C ASN A 89 2.53 -9.56 9.48
N THR A 90 2.90 -8.84 10.54
CA THR A 90 2.70 -9.23 11.94
C THR A 90 1.76 -8.25 12.65
N GLU A 91 0.83 -7.65 11.92
CA GLU A 91 -0.18 -6.79 12.52
C GLU A 91 -1.11 -7.61 13.41
N THR A 92 -1.39 -7.09 14.60
CA THR A 92 -2.39 -7.68 15.49
C THR A 92 -3.74 -7.05 15.20
N ALA A 93 -4.70 -7.85 14.74
CA ALA A 93 -6.06 -7.37 14.50
C ALA A 93 -7.06 -8.22 15.28
N ALA A 94 -7.90 -7.57 16.07
CA ALA A 94 -8.99 -8.25 16.76
C ALA A 94 -9.95 -8.85 15.73
N GLY A 95 -10.26 -10.15 15.88
CA GLY A 95 -11.14 -10.86 14.95
C GLY A 95 -10.50 -11.41 13.70
N ALA A 96 -9.17 -11.38 13.60
CA ALA A 96 -8.47 -12.04 12.50
C ALA A 96 -8.48 -13.57 12.64
N ALA A 97 -8.54 -14.28 11.52
CA ALA A 97 -8.66 -15.74 11.47
C ALA A 97 -7.51 -16.50 12.16
N SER A 98 -6.31 -15.93 12.19
CA SER A 98 -5.13 -16.51 12.85
C SER A 98 -4.93 -16.13 14.31
N GLY A 99 -5.98 -15.74 15.02
CA GLY A 99 -5.86 -15.25 16.38
C GLY A 99 -5.17 -13.88 16.48
N GLY A 100 -5.03 -13.18 15.39
CA GLY A 100 -4.58 -11.79 15.35
C GLY A 100 -3.07 -11.57 15.30
N THR A 101 -2.25 -12.60 15.08
CA THR A 101 -0.78 -12.48 15.20
C THR A 101 0.01 -12.44 13.90
N GLU A 102 -0.58 -12.84 12.78
CA GLU A 102 0.09 -12.88 11.48
C GLU A 102 -0.78 -12.22 10.39
N CYS A 103 -1.25 -11.03 10.67
CA CYS A 103 -2.13 -10.32 9.78
C CYS A 103 -1.41 -9.19 9.07
N THR A 104 -1.97 -8.79 7.95
CA THR A 104 -1.55 -7.60 7.19
C THR A 104 -2.75 -6.77 6.80
N SER A 105 -2.49 -5.59 6.24
CA SER A 105 -3.51 -4.67 5.77
C SER A 105 -3.32 -4.34 4.30
N ILE A 106 -4.43 -4.04 3.64
CA ILE A 106 -4.48 -3.48 2.29
C ILE A 106 -5.14 -2.12 2.38
N TYR A 107 -4.53 -1.12 1.74
CA TYR A 107 -5.07 0.23 1.68
C TYR A 107 -5.51 0.55 0.26
N ALA A 108 -6.75 0.99 0.10
CA ALA A 108 -7.23 1.60 -1.13
C ALA A 108 -7.11 3.10 -0.99
N VAL A 109 -6.49 3.75 -1.96
CA VAL A 109 -6.25 5.20 -1.93
C VAL A 109 -6.65 5.80 -3.26
N LYS A 110 -7.34 6.94 -3.19
CA LYS A 110 -7.68 7.78 -4.32
C LYS A 110 -6.97 9.12 -4.17
N PHE A 111 -6.25 9.52 -5.20
CA PHE A 111 -5.51 10.78 -5.22
C PHE A 111 -6.24 11.83 -6.06
N GLY A 112 -6.37 13.04 -5.52
CA GLY A 112 -6.99 14.15 -6.22
C GLY A 112 -6.73 15.46 -5.50
N ILE A 113 -6.28 16.47 -6.24
CA ILE A 113 -5.95 17.78 -5.69
C ILE A 113 -7.25 18.52 -5.33
N GLY A 114 -7.38 18.89 -4.06
CA GLY A 114 -8.49 19.71 -3.55
C GLY A 114 -9.62 18.93 -2.91
N ASP A 115 -10.02 17.78 -3.43
CA ASP A 115 -11.21 17.05 -2.98
C ASP A 115 -10.86 15.72 -2.27
N GLU A 116 -9.68 15.16 -2.53
CA GLU A 116 -9.34 13.82 -2.09
C GLU A 116 -8.07 13.80 -1.22
N THR A 117 -7.15 12.87 -1.48
CA THR A 117 -5.85 12.80 -0.81
C THR A 117 -4.77 13.31 -1.75
N TRP A 118 -3.94 14.25 -1.29
CA TRP A 118 -2.79 14.76 -2.07
C TRP A 118 -1.61 15.12 -1.19
N GLY A 119 -0.43 15.18 -1.81
CA GLY A 119 0.78 15.66 -1.16
C GLY A 119 0.80 17.19 -1.10
N ILE A 120 1.19 17.72 0.04
CA ILE A 120 1.44 19.15 0.24
C ILE A 120 2.91 19.39 0.54
N GLN A 121 3.46 20.48 0.02
CA GLN A 121 4.80 20.93 0.34
C GLN A 121 4.81 22.45 0.49
N GLU A 122 5.58 22.95 1.44
CA GLU A 122 5.72 24.39 1.65
C GLU A 122 6.68 25.00 0.61
N TYR A 123 7.80 24.31 0.35
CA TYR A 123 8.77 24.68 -0.68
C TYR A 123 9.44 23.42 -1.26
N PRO A 124 10.06 23.49 -2.45
CA PRO A 124 10.80 22.37 -3.02
C PRO A 124 12.02 22.01 -2.17
N ILE A 125 12.64 20.87 -2.46
CA ILE A 125 13.87 20.43 -1.79
C ILE A 125 14.92 21.53 -1.88
N GLU A 126 15.40 21.99 -0.73
CA GLU A 126 16.44 22.99 -0.61
C GLU A 126 17.71 22.36 -0.04
N VAL A 127 18.82 22.59 -0.70
CA VAL A 127 20.15 22.13 -0.27
C VAL A 127 20.96 23.35 0.15
N ARG A 128 21.34 23.42 1.42
CA ARG A 128 22.15 24.49 1.99
C ARG A 128 23.50 23.94 2.44
N ASP A 129 24.58 24.49 1.92
CA ASP A 129 25.92 24.26 2.43
C ASP A 129 26.15 25.16 3.66
N GLN A 130 26.46 24.54 4.79
CA GLN A 130 26.72 25.23 6.07
C GLN A 130 28.24 25.41 6.31
N GLY A 131 29.08 24.99 5.36
CA GLY A 131 30.51 25.09 5.47
C GLY A 131 31.13 24.07 6.45
N GLU A 132 32.34 24.35 6.90
CA GLU A 132 33.10 23.51 7.79
C GLU A 132 32.62 23.61 9.25
N LEU A 133 32.56 22.47 9.92
CA LEU A 133 32.21 22.39 11.34
C LEU A 133 33.36 22.95 12.20
N GLN A 134 33.05 23.82 13.15
CA GLN A 134 34.05 24.41 14.08
C GLN A 134 34.76 23.35 14.95
N THR A 135 34.15 22.22 15.16
CA THR A 135 34.65 21.19 16.07
C THR A 135 35.41 20.02 15.39
N ALA A 136 35.35 19.93 14.06
CA ALA A 136 36.02 18.87 13.30
C ALA A 136 36.18 19.29 11.83
N PRO A 137 37.22 18.83 11.12
CA PRO A 137 37.42 19.10 9.69
C PRO A 137 36.43 18.30 8.84
N LYS A 138 35.15 18.67 8.93
CA LYS A 138 34.02 18.06 8.20
C LYS A 138 33.12 19.15 7.68
N TYR A 139 32.66 18.99 6.45
CA TYR A 139 31.66 19.86 5.84
C TYR A 139 30.26 19.39 6.20
N ARG A 140 29.34 20.32 6.43
CA ARG A 140 27.93 20.05 6.70
C ARG A 140 27.07 20.61 5.59
N THR A 141 26.33 19.73 4.96
CA THR A 141 25.25 20.11 4.04
C THR A 141 23.92 19.73 4.66
N ARG A 142 22.99 20.67 4.68
CA ARG A 142 21.62 20.47 5.15
C ARG A 142 20.69 20.37 3.95
N VAL A 143 19.87 19.34 3.96
CA VAL A 143 18.80 19.14 2.98
C VAL A 143 17.48 19.26 3.71
N ASP A 144 16.67 20.22 3.32
CA ASP A 144 15.36 20.49 3.88
C ASP A 144 14.28 20.23 2.82
N TRP A 145 13.27 19.47 3.21
CA TRP A 145 12.08 19.25 2.38
C TRP A 145 10.85 19.10 3.29
N PRO A 146 10.16 20.18 3.61
CA PRO A 146 8.91 20.11 4.35
C PRO A 146 7.80 19.59 3.43
N HIS A 147 7.33 18.41 3.74
CA HIS A 147 6.23 17.78 3.00
C HIS A 147 5.26 17.11 3.96
N GLY A 148 4.04 16.96 3.50
CA GLY A 148 2.97 16.30 4.25
C GLY A 148 1.95 15.68 3.33
N LEU A 149 0.97 15.03 3.93
CA LEU A 149 -0.17 14.46 3.23
C LEU A 149 -1.44 15.16 3.76
N ALA A 150 -2.29 15.60 2.86
CA ALA A 150 -3.60 16.12 3.19
C ALA A 150 -4.68 15.18 2.66
N THR A 151 -5.67 14.91 3.50
CA THR A 151 -6.87 14.16 3.14
C THR A 151 -8.08 15.00 3.50
N VAL A 152 -8.84 15.44 2.50
CA VAL A 152 -10.04 16.25 2.70
C VAL A 152 -11.27 15.36 2.84
N SER A 153 -11.45 14.42 1.93
CA SER A 153 -12.54 13.47 2.02
C SER A 153 -12.14 12.26 2.86
N PRO A 154 -12.87 11.92 3.93
CA PRO A 154 -12.61 10.71 4.71
C PRO A 154 -12.86 9.42 3.91
N ARG A 155 -13.53 9.52 2.76
CA ARG A 155 -13.84 8.40 1.86
C ARG A 155 -12.85 8.26 0.71
N SER A 156 -11.75 9.03 0.70
CA SER A 156 -10.67 8.89 -0.28
C SER A 156 -9.66 7.81 0.09
N VAL A 157 -9.70 7.33 1.33
CA VAL A 157 -8.83 6.27 1.83
C VAL A 157 -9.65 5.23 2.59
N ALA A 158 -9.45 3.96 2.28
CA ALA A 158 -10.06 2.85 3.00
C ALA A 158 -9.02 1.80 3.34
N ARG A 159 -9.23 1.06 4.44
CA ARG A 159 -8.33 0.01 4.91
C ARG A 159 -9.08 -1.31 5.09
N LEU A 160 -8.61 -2.36 4.48
CA LEU A 160 -8.94 -3.74 4.79
C LEU A 160 -7.86 -4.29 5.73
N TYR A 161 -8.22 -4.68 6.94
CA TYR A 161 -7.30 -5.18 7.96
C TYR A 161 -7.60 -6.62 8.36
N GLY A 162 -6.66 -7.27 9.01
CA GLY A 162 -6.83 -8.63 9.49
C GLY A 162 -6.78 -9.69 8.40
N VAL A 163 -6.13 -9.38 7.27
CA VAL A 163 -5.91 -10.33 6.19
C VAL A 163 -4.69 -11.19 6.53
N VAL A 164 -4.85 -12.51 6.45
CA VAL A 164 -3.75 -13.46 6.65
C VAL A 164 -3.20 -13.84 5.28
N PRO A 165 -2.01 -13.37 4.88
CA PRO A 165 -1.35 -13.90 3.69
C PRO A 165 -1.00 -15.36 3.94
N ASP A 166 -1.05 -16.19 2.92
CA ASP A 166 -0.77 -17.62 3.03
C ASP A 166 0.53 -17.89 3.80
N SER A 167 0.45 -18.69 4.86
CA SER A 167 1.60 -19.04 5.72
C SER A 167 2.52 -20.10 5.12
N SER A 168 2.22 -20.60 3.91
CA SER A 168 2.97 -21.67 3.25
C SER A 168 3.95 -21.16 2.19
N ALA A 169 4.83 -20.23 2.58
CA ALA A 169 6.00 -19.85 1.78
C ALA A 169 7.25 -19.84 2.62
#